data_d019f54041e0565412f235d32c30e255
#
_entry.id   d019f54041e0565412f235d32c30e255
#
_cell.length_a   1.000
_cell.length_b   1.000
_cell.length_c   1.000
_cell.angle_alpha   90.00
_cell.angle_beta   90.00
_cell.angle_gamma   90.00
#
_symmetry.space_group_name_H-M   'P 1'
#
loop_
_entity.id
_entity.type
_entity.pdbx_description
1 polymer ?
#
loop_
_entity_poly.entity_id
_entity_poly.type
_entity_poly.pdbx_seq_one_letter_code
_entity_poly.pdbx_strand_id
1 'polypeptide(L)'
;MFVIFTPFSYLFFSVYSLVLLFMFTLSNFYLFWVYIEIAMLLFIGLAYTIFLHSYTQLILYFLIQTLASFSMLVFYTLDQRYLLYFSLFLKLGIFPFISWYLNVLYRFPSFTLLIRRTLHKLPPLFLFHLFYRRSYRTFVLTSALISLIVGGFYMLIVLDLRYLIVVSSIANNSFLLIGIMSGSLSRFFFFYVLYFLNILLLLLTFKGLLKPLIYSNRDKAPIVLLLMVLLLNIAALPPLPMFLAKFIVIYNYLIVSPLSLSFLIVLVLCNVAMIASYCQLFIKYVTQIYSNSSFHLLY
;
A
#
# COMPACT_ATOMS: atom_id res chain seq x y z
N MET A 1 10.12 -19.31 -3.56
CA MET A 1 11.46 -18.71 -3.58
C MET A 1 11.80 -18.26 -2.15
N PHE A 2 12.71 -18.95 -1.49
CA PHE A 2 13.12 -18.60 -0.12
C PHE A 2 13.93 -17.29 -0.20
N VAL A 3 13.50 -16.27 0.52
CA VAL A 3 14.29 -15.06 0.73
C VAL A 3 15.42 -15.49 1.68
N ILE A 4 16.58 -15.78 1.15
CA ILE A 4 17.79 -15.99 1.95
C ILE A 4 18.21 -14.60 2.41
N PHE A 5 17.94 -14.30 3.67
CA PHE A 5 18.43 -13.07 4.28
C PHE A 5 19.95 -13.20 4.43
N THR A 6 20.65 -12.50 3.58
CA THR A 6 22.10 -12.31 3.73
C THR A 6 22.38 -11.33 4.87
N PRO A 7 23.55 -11.38 5.52
CA PRO A 7 23.90 -10.40 6.56
C PRO A 7 23.78 -8.96 6.04
N PHE A 8 24.06 -8.74 4.76
CA PHE A 8 23.86 -7.44 4.10
C PHE A 8 22.41 -6.97 4.09
N SER A 9 21.43 -7.86 3.90
CA SER A 9 20.01 -7.47 3.91
C SER A 9 19.55 -7.00 5.29
N TYR A 10 20.06 -7.59 6.38
CA TYR A 10 19.81 -7.13 7.73
C TYR A 10 20.42 -5.75 8.00
N LEU A 11 21.65 -5.52 7.54
CA LEU A 11 22.31 -4.23 7.66
C LEU A 11 21.53 -3.14 6.90
N PHE A 12 21.18 -3.38 5.65
CA PHE A 12 20.36 -2.44 4.88
C PHE A 12 19.01 -2.15 5.55
N PHE A 13 18.36 -3.16 6.09
CA PHE A 13 17.08 -2.98 6.77
C PHE A 13 17.21 -2.20 8.07
N SER A 14 18.24 -2.44 8.88
CA SER A 14 18.48 -1.70 10.13
C SER A 14 18.80 -0.22 9.87
N VAL A 15 19.68 0.07 8.91
CA VAL A 15 20.02 1.45 8.54
C VAL A 15 18.79 2.15 7.95
N TYR A 16 18.01 1.46 7.11
CA TYR A 16 16.77 1.98 6.54
C TYR A 16 15.74 2.36 7.62
N SER A 17 15.55 1.51 8.63
CA SER A 17 14.62 1.79 9.73
C SER A 17 15.07 2.98 10.57
N LEU A 18 16.37 3.14 10.83
CA LEU A 18 16.94 4.31 11.52
C LEU A 18 16.69 5.61 10.72
N VAL A 19 16.97 5.59 9.42
CA VAL A 19 16.72 6.76 8.54
C VAL A 19 15.24 7.18 8.58
N LEU A 20 14.31 6.22 8.58
CA LEU A 20 12.88 6.51 8.68
C LEU A 20 12.51 7.14 10.03
N LEU A 21 13.11 6.71 11.14
CA LEU A 21 12.84 7.30 12.45
C LEU A 21 13.36 8.74 12.53
N PHE A 22 14.55 9.02 12.01
CA PHE A 22 15.09 10.39 11.99
C PHE A 22 14.27 11.35 11.14
N MET A 23 13.58 10.89 10.09
CA MET A 23 12.72 11.74 9.28
C MET A 23 11.63 12.45 10.07
N PHE A 24 11.10 11.85 11.14
CA PHE A 24 10.02 12.45 11.94
C PHE A 24 10.46 13.63 12.79
N THR A 25 11.77 13.82 12.98
CA THR A 25 12.33 14.96 13.73
C THR A 25 12.63 16.18 12.86
N LEU A 26 12.52 16.02 11.52
CA LEU A 26 12.90 17.06 10.57
C LEU A 26 11.72 17.98 10.25
N SER A 27 11.95 19.28 10.34
CA SER A 27 11.01 20.32 9.90
C SER A 27 11.43 21.00 8.59
N ASN A 28 12.72 20.93 8.24
CA ASN A 28 13.27 21.56 7.04
C ASN A 28 13.05 20.68 5.81
N PHE A 29 12.47 21.26 4.73
CA PHE A 29 12.19 20.56 3.48
C PHE A 29 13.43 19.94 2.84
N TYR A 30 14.53 20.69 2.74
CA TYR A 30 15.74 20.22 2.06
C TYR A 30 16.37 19.01 2.76
N LEU A 31 16.46 19.07 4.10
CA LEU A 31 16.95 17.94 4.89
C LEU A 31 16.01 16.74 4.71
N PHE A 32 14.71 16.97 4.77
CA PHE A 32 13.71 15.91 4.58
C PHE A 32 13.82 15.28 3.19
N TRP A 33 14.05 16.09 2.15
CA TRP A 33 14.25 15.62 0.79
C TRP A 33 15.50 14.73 0.69
N VAL A 34 16.64 15.12 1.27
CA VAL A 34 17.87 14.31 1.31
C VAL A 34 17.61 12.96 1.97
N TYR A 35 16.91 12.93 3.11
CA TYR A 35 16.58 11.68 3.78
C TYR A 35 15.65 10.77 2.96
N ILE A 36 14.71 11.33 2.19
CA ILE A 36 13.90 10.54 1.25
C ILE A 36 14.78 9.87 0.19
N GLU A 37 15.77 10.58 -0.34
CA GLU A 37 16.70 10.01 -1.32
C GLU A 37 17.56 8.90 -0.70
N ILE A 38 18.09 9.11 0.48
CA ILE A 38 18.85 8.08 1.22
C ILE A 38 17.97 6.85 1.47
N ALA A 39 16.74 7.03 1.93
CA ALA A 39 15.79 5.95 2.15
C ALA A 39 15.48 5.18 0.87
N MET A 40 15.35 5.88 -0.27
CA MET A 40 15.16 5.26 -1.57
C MET A 40 16.36 4.40 -1.98
N LEU A 41 17.57 4.91 -1.86
CA LEU A 41 18.81 4.17 -2.20
C LEU A 41 18.97 2.93 -1.31
N LEU A 42 18.73 3.06 -0.01
CA LEU A 42 18.76 1.93 0.94
C LEU A 42 17.70 0.87 0.60
N PHE A 43 16.51 1.30 0.21
CA PHE A 43 15.46 0.37 -0.24
C PHE A 43 15.87 -0.39 -1.51
N ILE A 44 16.49 0.29 -2.47
CA ILE A 44 17.00 -0.36 -3.69
C ILE A 44 18.11 -1.33 -3.36
N GLY A 45 19.06 -0.97 -2.50
CA GLY A 45 20.11 -1.86 -2.01
C GLY A 45 19.53 -3.11 -1.35
N LEU A 46 18.52 -2.94 -0.48
CA LEU A 46 17.82 -4.06 0.14
C LEU A 46 17.05 -4.91 -0.89
N ALA A 47 16.40 -4.28 -1.84
CA ALA A 47 15.70 -5.00 -2.89
C ALA A 47 16.68 -5.78 -3.80
N TYR A 48 17.83 -5.20 -4.14
CA TYR A 48 18.87 -5.84 -4.94
C TYR A 48 19.38 -7.13 -4.29
N THR A 49 19.62 -7.15 -2.99
CA THR A 49 20.07 -8.35 -2.27
C THR A 49 19.03 -9.49 -2.25
N ILE A 50 17.77 -9.17 -2.49
CA ILE A 50 16.64 -10.11 -2.47
C ILE A 50 16.22 -10.54 -3.88
N PHE A 51 16.45 -9.67 -4.88
CA PHE A 51 16.12 -9.92 -6.28
C PHE A 51 17.23 -10.68 -7.00
N LEU A 52 17.00 -11.95 -7.31
CA LEU A 52 17.98 -12.76 -8.04
C LEU A 52 17.82 -12.69 -9.58
N HIS A 53 16.66 -12.20 -10.12
CA HIS A 53 16.37 -12.39 -11.55
C HIS A 53 15.67 -11.24 -12.29
N SER A 54 15.38 -10.08 -11.68
CA SER A 54 14.65 -9.01 -12.40
C SER A 54 15.13 -7.59 -12.08
N TYR A 55 16.35 -7.30 -12.50
CA TYR A 55 16.95 -5.96 -12.32
C TYR A 55 16.21 -4.85 -13.09
N THR A 56 15.57 -5.19 -14.20
CA THR A 56 14.83 -4.22 -15.03
C THR A 56 13.75 -3.48 -14.23
N GLN A 57 13.04 -4.16 -13.32
CA GLN A 57 12.00 -3.55 -12.50
C GLN A 57 12.58 -2.62 -11.42
N LEU A 58 13.76 -2.96 -10.88
CA LEU A 58 14.46 -2.10 -9.92
C LEU A 58 14.97 -0.83 -10.62
N ILE A 59 15.49 -0.94 -11.84
CA ILE A 59 15.94 0.20 -12.63
C ILE A 59 14.75 1.13 -12.94
N LEU A 60 13.62 0.58 -13.42
CA LEU A 60 12.42 1.36 -13.67
C LEU A 60 11.91 2.05 -12.40
N TYR A 61 11.90 1.34 -11.29
CA TYR A 61 11.53 1.90 -10.00
C TYR A 61 12.45 3.05 -9.60
N PHE A 62 13.77 2.87 -9.72
CA PHE A 62 14.77 3.89 -9.45
C PHE A 62 14.52 5.15 -10.30
N LEU A 63 14.42 5.00 -11.62
CA LEU A 63 14.22 6.12 -12.54
C LEU A 63 12.96 6.94 -12.21
N ILE A 64 11.84 6.26 -11.94
CA ILE A 64 10.58 6.95 -11.62
C ILE A 64 10.68 7.68 -10.28
N GLN A 65 11.30 7.06 -9.27
CA GLN A 65 11.43 7.67 -7.95
C GLN A 65 12.40 8.85 -7.94
N THR A 66 13.51 8.78 -8.70
CA THR A 66 14.47 9.88 -8.85
C THR A 66 13.85 11.05 -9.62
N LEU A 67 13.10 10.79 -10.69
CA LEU A 67 12.34 11.83 -11.41
C LEU A 67 11.34 12.53 -10.47
N ALA A 68 10.62 11.76 -9.65
CA ALA A 68 9.68 12.31 -8.70
C ALA A 68 10.35 13.18 -7.63
N SER A 69 11.49 12.75 -7.10
CA SER A 69 12.22 13.52 -6.08
C SER A 69 12.86 14.78 -6.62
N PHE A 70 13.45 14.70 -7.82
CA PHE A 70 14.02 15.87 -8.48
C PHE A 70 12.94 16.90 -8.80
N SER A 71 11.79 16.46 -9.36
CA SER A 71 10.67 17.35 -9.60
C SER A 71 10.11 17.98 -8.32
N MET A 72 10.08 17.25 -7.20
CA MET A 72 9.70 17.81 -5.89
C MET A 72 10.61 18.97 -5.47
N LEU A 73 11.92 18.82 -5.62
CA LEU A 73 12.89 19.85 -5.28
C LEU A 73 12.69 21.09 -6.14
N VAL A 74 12.59 20.94 -7.48
CA VAL A 74 12.38 22.04 -8.41
C VAL A 74 11.07 22.78 -8.11
N PHE A 75 9.96 22.07 -7.91
CA PHE A 75 8.67 22.71 -7.66
C PHE A 75 8.58 23.37 -6.28
N TYR A 76 9.33 22.87 -5.31
CA TYR A 76 9.45 23.53 -4.02
C TYR A 76 10.22 24.85 -4.13
N THR A 77 11.33 24.88 -4.86
CA THR A 77 12.14 26.11 -5.06
C THR A 77 11.38 27.17 -5.87
N LEU A 78 10.53 26.76 -6.79
CA LEU A 78 9.66 27.63 -7.59
C LEU A 78 8.35 28.03 -6.88
N ASP A 79 8.12 27.55 -5.66
CA ASP A 79 6.88 27.71 -4.87
C ASP A 79 5.59 27.25 -5.59
N GLN A 80 5.74 26.36 -6.57
CA GLN A 80 4.64 25.81 -7.35
C GLN A 80 3.98 24.63 -6.65
N ARG A 81 3.06 24.89 -5.73
CA ARG A 81 2.44 23.87 -4.86
C ARG A 81 1.65 22.80 -5.58
N TYR A 82 0.92 23.14 -6.64
CA TYR A 82 0.19 22.13 -7.44
C TYR A 82 1.12 21.05 -8.00
N LEU A 83 2.23 21.48 -8.58
CA LEU A 83 3.21 20.58 -9.18
C LEU A 83 3.98 19.78 -8.11
N LEU A 84 4.16 20.37 -6.91
CA LEU A 84 4.72 19.65 -5.78
C LEU A 84 3.81 18.50 -5.34
N TYR A 85 2.49 18.71 -5.26
CA TYR A 85 1.56 17.60 -4.99
C TYR A 85 1.56 16.57 -6.10
N PHE A 86 1.67 17.00 -7.34
CA PHE A 86 1.76 16.08 -8.49
C PHE A 86 2.99 15.17 -8.41
N SER A 87 4.15 15.70 -8.01
CA SER A 87 5.35 14.90 -7.79
C SER A 87 5.23 13.92 -6.61
N LEU A 88 4.52 14.33 -5.53
CA LEU A 88 4.17 13.43 -4.43
C LEU A 88 3.22 12.30 -4.85
N PHE A 89 2.23 12.60 -5.72
CA PHE A 89 1.35 11.58 -6.28
C PHE A 89 2.12 10.58 -7.14
N LEU A 90 3.11 11.05 -7.88
CA LEU A 90 4.01 10.18 -8.63
C LEU A 90 4.79 9.25 -7.69
N LYS A 91 5.32 9.73 -6.56
CA LYS A 91 5.99 8.88 -5.56
C LYS A 91 5.03 7.86 -4.93
N LEU A 92 3.80 8.23 -4.63
CA LEU A 92 2.81 7.36 -3.99
C LEU A 92 2.12 6.39 -4.95
N GLY A 93 2.16 6.65 -6.25
CA GLY A 93 1.42 5.90 -7.27
C GLY A 93 -0.09 6.15 -7.22
N ILE A 94 -0.48 7.42 -6.98
CA ILE A 94 -1.86 7.90 -6.97
C ILE A 94 -2.19 8.47 -8.36
N PHE A 95 -3.47 8.60 -8.70
CA PHE A 95 -3.88 9.21 -9.96
C PHE A 95 -3.18 10.57 -10.19
N PRO A 96 -2.63 10.80 -11.41
CA PRO A 96 -2.76 10.02 -12.64
C PRO A 96 -1.75 8.87 -12.81
N PHE A 97 -0.85 8.63 -11.89
CA PHE A 97 0.31 7.76 -12.01
C PHE A 97 0.09 6.31 -11.53
N ILE A 98 -1.11 5.78 -11.64
CA ILE A 98 -1.45 4.44 -11.15
C ILE A 98 -0.74 3.35 -11.97
N SER A 99 -0.61 3.54 -13.28
CA SER A 99 -0.11 2.52 -14.22
C SER A 99 1.32 2.06 -13.91
N TRP A 100 2.24 2.98 -13.64
CA TRP A 100 3.61 2.61 -13.31
C TRP A 100 3.67 1.82 -11.99
N TYR A 101 2.88 2.24 -11.01
CA TYR A 101 2.83 1.62 -9.70
C TYR A 101 2.40 0.15 -9.79
N LEU A 102 1.37 -0.15 -10.58
CA LEU A 102 0.91 -1.51 -10.83
C LEU A 102 1.96 -2.34 -11.56
N ASN A 103 2.50 -1.82 -12.67
CA ASN A 103 3.43 -2.56 -13.52
C ASN A 103 4.74 -2.93 -12.82
N VAL A 104 5.24 -2.07 -11.94
CA VAL A 104 6.49 -2.30 -11.23
C VAL A 104 6.28 -3.18 -10.00
N LEU A 105 5.27 -2.89 -9.17
CA LEU A 105 5.12 -3.56 -7.88
C LEU A 105 4.61 -5.00 -8.00
N TYR A 106 3.84 -5.33 -9.03
CA TYR A 106 3.37 -6.70 -9.23
C TYR A 106 4.54 -7.71 -9.31
N ARG A 107 5.67 -7.30 -9.85
CA ARG A 107 6.83 -8.15 -10.04
C ARG A 107 7.78 -8.20 -8.83
N PHE A 108 7.54 -7.39 -7.80
CA PHE A 108 8.37 -7.39 -6.60
C PHE A 108 8.14 -8.64 -5.74
N PRO A 109 9.22 -9.22 -5.13
CA PRO A 109 9.05 -10.28 -4.15
C PRO A 109 8.23 -9.81 -2.94
N SER A 110 7.59 -10.75 -2.26
CA SER A 110 6.62 -10.47 -1.19
C SER A 110 7.17 -9.57 -0.08
N PHE A 111 8.42 -9.74 0.31
CA PHE A 111 9.03 -8.95 1.38
C PHE A 111 9.31 -7.49 0.97
N THR A 112 9.94 -7.28 -0.19
CA THR A 112 10.19 -5.93 -0.71
C THR A 112 8.90 -5.20 -1.05
N LEU A 113 7.89 -5.95 -1.53
CA LEU A 113 6.55 -5.42 -1.75
C LEU A 113 5.91 -4.93 -0.44
N LEU A 114 6.09 -5.65 0.68
CA LEU A 114 5.64 -5.19 2.00
C LEU A 114 6.29 -3.86 2.36
N ILE A 115 7.63 -3.82 2.37
CA ILE A 115 8.36 -2.60 2.74
C ILE A 115 7.92 -1.42 1.88
N ARG A 116 7.77 -1.64 0.57
CA ARG A 116 7.35 -0.61 -0.37
C ARG A 116 5.92 -0.12 -0.13
N ARG A 117 5.01 -1.03 0.22
CA ARG A 117 3.59 -0.70 0.46
C ARG A 117 3.33 -0.03 1.81
N THR A 118 4.23 -0.22 2.74
CA THR A 118 4.13 0.31 4.10
C THR A 118 5.24 1.33 4.36
N LEU A 119 6.36 0.92 4.87
CA LEU A 119 7.43 1.79 5.38
C LEU A 119 7.87 2.86 4.38
N HIS A 120 8.03 2.51 3.12
CA HIS A 120 8.50 3.46 2.11
C HIS A 120 7.44 4.50 1.67
N LYS A 121 6.18 4.34 2.07
CA LYS A 121 5.13 5.34 1.86
C LYS A 121 5.07 6.40 2.97
N LEU A 122 5.63 6.11 4.13
CA LEU A 122 5.61 7.05 5.26
C LEU A 122 6.24 8.39 4.92
N PRO A 123 7.48 8.45 4.37
CA PRO A 123 8.13 9.72 4.08
C PRO A 123 7.31 10.65 3.18
N PRO A 124 6.85 10.24 2.00
CA PRO A 124 6.06 11.13 1.15
C PRO A 124 4.70 11.50 1.74
N LEU A 125 4.07 10.63 2.54
CA LEU A 125 2.82 10.96 3.24
C LEU A 125 3.04 11.97 4.37
N PHE A 126 4.13 11.84 5.11
CA PHE A 126 4.48 12.78 6.17
C PHE A 126 4.86 14.15 5.60
N LEU A 127 5.62 14.16 4.52
CA LEU A 127 5.93 15.40 3.78
C LEU A 127 4.65 16.05 3.24
N PHE A 128 3.73 15.26 2.73
CA PHE A 128 2.41 15.75 2.32
C PHE A 128 1.68 16.42 3.49
N HIS A 129 1.72 15.83 4.68
CA HIS A 129 1.10 16.42 5.88
C HIS A 129 1.74 17.76 6.27
N LEU A 130 3.07 17.87 6.26
CA LEU A 130 3.80 19.08 6.62
C LEU A 130 3.49 20.27 5.68
N PHE A 131 3.35 20.00 4.38
CA PHE A 131 3.17 21.03 3.36
C PHE A 131 1.73 21.18 2.85
N TYR A 132 0.79 20.42 3.43
CA TYR A 132 -0.61 20.51 3.05
C TYR A 132 -1.21 21.86 3.38
N ARG A 133 -1.83 22.51 2.36
CA ARG A 133 -2.62 23.74 2.52
C ARG A 133 -4.07 23.49 2.11
N ARG A 134 -5.01 24.05 2.86
CA ARG A 134 -6.45 23.89 2.60
C ARG A 134 -6.89 24.40 1.23
N SER A 135 -6.17 25.39 0.66
CA SER A 135 -6.44 25.93 -0.69
C SER A 135 -6.37 24.87 -1.81
N TYR A 136 -5.58 23.82 -1.64
CA TYR A 136 -5.43 22.75 -2.66
C TYR A 136 -6.29 21.51 -2.37
N ARG A 137 -7.23 21.63 -1.44
CA ARG A 137 -8.05 20.53 -0.98
C ARG A 137 -8.82 19.84 -2.08
N THR A 138 -9.49 20.60 -2.95
CA THR A 138 -10.28 20.05 -4.06
C THR A 138 -9.43 19.21 -4.99
N PHE A 139 -8.24 19.69 -5.35
CA PHE A 139 -7.32 18.97 -6.22
C PHE A 139 -6.85 17.64 -5.62
N VAL A 140 -6.47 17.63 -4.35
CA VAL A 140 -6.04 16.41 -3.66
C VAL A 140 -7.21 15.44 -3.48
N LEU A 141 -8.39 15.95 -3.20
CA LEU A 141 -9.59 15.14 -3.05
C LEU A 141 -9.99 14.47 -4.36
N THR A 142 -10.01 15.21 -5.46
CA THR A 142 -10.35 14.65 -6.78
C THR A 142 -9.37 13.55 -7.20
N SER A 143 -8.06 13.76 -6.99
CA SER A 143 -7.05 12.73 -7.27
C SER A 143 -7.20 11.49 -6.38
N ALA A 144 -7.52 11.67 -5.09
CA ALA A 144 -7.78 10.56 -4.18
C ALA A 144 -9.04 9.79 -4.56
N LEU A 145 -10.12 10.47 -4.98
CA LEU A 145 -11.35 9.83 -5.45
C LEU A 145 -11.16 9.02 -6.72
N ILE A 146 -10.50 9.61 -7.72
CA ILE A 146 -10.26 8.92 -8.99
C ILE A 146 -9.38 7.68 -8.74
N SER A 147 -8.35 7.79 -7.90
CA SER A 147 -7.51 6.64 -7.57
C SER A 147 -8.28 5.54 -6.82
N LEU A 148 -9.26 5.91 -6.00
CA LEU A 148 -10.12 4.98 -5.30
C LEU A 148 -11.09 4.27 -6.26
N ILE A 149 -11.70 4.99 -7.18
CA ILE A 149 -12.58 4.45 -8.22
C ILE A 149 -11.80 3.49 -9.12
N VAL A 150 -10.67 3.93 -9.65
CA VAL A 150 -9.82 3.12 -10.52
C VAL A 150 -9.34 1.86 -9.77
N GLY A 151 -8.88 2.01 -8.52
CA GLY A 151 -8.50 0.87 -7.69
C GLY A 151 -9.65 -0.12 -7.48
N GLY A 152 -10.85 0.36 -7.15
CA GLY A 152 -12.05 -0.46 -6.97
C GLY A 152 -12.42 -1.26 -8.24
N PHE A 153 -12.43 -0.62 -9.40
CA PHE A 153 -12.72 -1.29 -10.67
C PHE A 153 -11.66 -2.33 -11.06
N TYR A 154 -10.38 -2.00 -10.92
CA TYR A 154 -9.32 -2.96 -11.20
C TYR A 154 -9.39 -4.20 -10.30
N MET A 155 -9.82 -4.04 -9.05
CA MET A 155 -9.99 -5.17 -8.14
C MET A 155 -11.05 -6.17 -8.59
N LEU A 156 -12.12 -5.72 -9.23
CA LEU A 156 -13.20 -6.60 -9.73
C LEU A 156 -12.74 -7.45 -10.93
N ILE A 157 -11.80 -6.95 -11.72
CA ILE A 157 -11.33 -7.61 -12.95
C ILE A 157 -10.23 -8.64 -12.63
N VAL A 158 -9.45 -8.39 -11.59
CA VAL A 158 -8.24 -9.17 -11.30
C VAL A 158 -8.54 -10.36 -10.39
N LEU A 159 -8.09 -11.54 -10.83
CA LEU A 159 -8.22 -12.79 -10.08
C LEU A 159 -6.90 -13.24 -9.41
N ASP A 160 -5.78 -12.56 -9.72
CA ASP A 160 -4.49 -12.89 -9.14
C ASP A 160 -4.33 -12.21 -7.77
N LEU A 161 -4.11 -13.01 -6.73
CA LEU A 161 -4.02 -12.53 -5.35
C LEU A 161 -2.91 -11.50 -5.16
N ARG A 162 -1.73 -11.69 -5.77
CA ARG A 162 -0.61 -10.75 -5.68
C ARG A 162 -0.96 -9.40 -6.31
N TYR A 163 -1.56 -9.42 -7.49
CA TYR A 163 -1.99 -8.20 -8.19
C TYR A 163 -3.10 -7.48 -7.40
N LEU A 164 -4.08 -8.22 -6.89
CA LEU A 164 -5.17 -7.68 -6.09
C LEU A 164 -4.67 -6.98 -4.81
N ILE A 165 -3.66 -7.55 -4.16
CA ILE A 165 -3.01 -6.93 -3.00
C ILE A 165 -2.33 -5.60 -3.40
N VAL A 166 -1.71 -5.49 -4.58
CA VAL A 166 -1.12 -4.24 -5.06
C VAL A 166 -2.19 -3.20 -5.36
N VAL A 167 -3.26 -3.58 -6.05
CA VAL A 167 -4.38 -2.68 -6.38
C VAL A 167 -5.07 -2.17 -5.12
N SER A 168 -5.32 -3.03 -4.13
CA SER A 168 -5.92 -2.59 -2.85
C SER A 168 -5.06 -1.56 -2.12
N SER A 169 -3.74 -1.56 -2.34
CA SER A 169 -2.87 -0.56 -1.73
C SER A 169 -3.07 0.85 -2.32
N ILE A 170 -3.55 0.95 -3.57
CA ILE A 170 -3.89 2.23 -4.20
C ILE A 170 -5.14 2.81 -3.54
N ALA A 171 -6.17 1.99 -3.37
CA ALA A 171 -7.39 2.40 -2.67
C ALA A 171 -7.11 2.82 -1.22
N ASN A 172 -6.27 2.09 -0.49
CA ASN A 172 -5.90 2.47 0.87
C ASN A 172 -5.03 3.75 0.93
N ASN A 173 -4.23 4.05 -0.11
CA ASN A 173 -3.52 5.33 -0.20
C ASN A 173 -4.49 6.52 -0.29
N SER A 174 -5.61 6.36 -0.99
CA SER A 174 -6.65 7.40 -1.07
C SER A 174 -7.23 7.69 0.32
N PHE A 175 -7.52 6.67 1.13
CA PHE A 175 -7.96 6.83 2.51
C PHE A 175 -6.90 7.50 3.39
N LEU A 176 -5.61 7.16 3.21
CA LEU A 176 -4.52 7.81 3.92
C LEU A 176 -4.43 9.30 3.59
N LEU A 177 -4.58 9.68 2.32
CA LEU A 177 -4.62 11.10 1.92
C LEU A 177 -5.81 11.84 2.55
N ILE A 178 -7.01 11.25 2.51
CA ILE A 178 -8.20 11.85 3.14
C ILE A 178 -7.97 12.00 4.65
N GLY A 179 -7.32 11.03 5.30
CA GLY A 179 -6.96 11.08 6.71
C GLY A 179 -6.02 12.25 7.04
N ILE A 180 -5.02 12.51 6.20
CA ILE A 180 -4.12 13.66 6.36
C ILE A 180 -4.87 14.99 6.21
N MET A 181 -5.79 15.06 5.24
CA MET A 181 -6.60 16.27 4.99
C MET A 181 -7.51 16.63 6.16
N SER A 182 -7.89 15.67 7.02
CA SER A 182 -8.65 15.93 8.25
C SER A 182 -7.85 16.69 9.33
N GLY A 183 -6.54 16.84 9.16
CA GLY A 183 -5.65 17.63 10.02
C GLY A 183 -5.25 16.98 11.33
N SER A 184 -5.67 15.75 11.63
CA SER A 184 -5.31 15.04 12.87
C SER A 184 -4.27 13.96 12.63
N LEU A 185 -3.04 14.22 13.03
CA LEU A 185 -1.90 13.30 12.93
C LEU A 185 -2.16 11.97 13.64
N SER A 186 -2.73 12.02 14.85
CA SER A 186 -3.01 10.82 15.66
C SER A 186 -3.91 9.82 14.93
N ARG A 187 -4.94 10.30 14.25
CA ARG A 187 -5.89 9.46 13.50
C ARG A 187 -5.30 8.88 12.22
N PHE A 188 -4.45 9.67 11.55
CA PHE A 188 -3.66 9.18 10.42
C PHE A 188 -2.74 8.04 10.86
N PHE A 189 -2.00 8.20 11.96
CA PHE A 189 -1.13 7.16 12.49
C PHE A 189 -1.91 5.92 12.94
N PHE A 190 -3.08 6.09 13.55
CA PHE A 190 -3.93 4.96 13.93
C PHE A 190 -4.33 4.11 12.71
N PHE A 191 -4.82 4.76 11.64
CA PHE A 191 -5.14 4.06 10.39
C PHE A 191 -3.90 3.39 9.80
N TYR A 192 -2.78 4.11 9.78
CA TYR A 192 -1.54 3.60 9.21
C TYR A 192 -0.99 2.37 9.95
N VAL A 193 -0.99 2.39 11.27
CA VAL A 193 -0.52 1.25 12.11
C VAL A 193 -1.39 0.02 11.88
N LEU A 194 -2.71 0.16 11.87
CA LEU A 194 -3.62 -0.96 11.57
C LEU A 194 -3.41 -1.52 10.16
N TYR A 195 -3.20 -0.66 9.19
CA TYR A 195 -2.88 -1.07 7.83
C TYR A 195 -1.55 -1.83 7.76
N PHE A 196 -0.51 -1.32 8.43
CA PHE A 196 0.81 -1.96 8.49
C PHE A 196 0.74 -3.34 9.13
N LEU A 197 0.11 -3.47 10.30
CA LEU A 197 -0.04 -4.74 11.01
C LEU A 197 -0.77 -5.78 10.16
N ASN A 198 -1.83 -5.37 9.48
CA ASN A 198 -2.62 -6.26 8.64
C ASN A 198 -1.82 -6.79 7.44
N ILE A 199 -1.03 -5.93 6.78
CA ILE A 199 -0.16 -6.36 5.68
C ILE A 199 0.96 -7.26 6.18
N LEU A 200 1.52 -7.00 7.35
CA LEU A 200 2.56 -7.82 7.95
C LEU A 200 2.03 -9.22 8.24
N LEU A 201 0.87 -9.33 8.88
CA LEU A 201 0.21 -10.62 9.16
C LEU A 201 -0.11 -11.38 7.85
N LEU A 202 -0.59 -10.66 6.84
CA LEU A 202 -0.88 -11.24 5.55
C LEU A 202 0.36 -11.85 4.87
N LEU A 203 1.51 -11.24 5.02
CA LEU A 203 2.75 -11.81 4.51
C LEU A 203 3.24 -13.03 5.27
N LEU A 204 3.05 -13.03 6.59
CA LEU A 204 3.39 -14.19 7.41
C LEU A 204 2.54 -15.41 7.02
N THR A 205 1.25 -15.20 6.75
CA THR A 205 0.36 -16.27 6.27
C THR A 205 0.74 -16.75 4.88
N PHE A 206 1.14 -15.87 3.97
CA PHE A 206 1.66 -16.26 2.66
C PHE A 206 2.91 -17.14 2.72
N LYS A 207 3.84 -16.80 3.62
CA LYS A 207 5.03 -17.64 3.84
C LYS A 207 4.66 -19.03 4.35
N GLY A 208 3.61 -19.13 5.17
CA GLY A 208 3.08 -20.40 5.64
C GLY A 208 2.50 -21.27 4.52
N LEU A 209 1.74 -20.67 3.59
CA LEU A 209 1.12 -21.37 2.45
C LEU A 209 2.14 -21.82 1.39
N LEU A 210 3.25 -21.10 1.24
CA LEU A 210 4.30 -21.42 0.25
C LEU A 210 5.26 -22.53 0.70
N LYS A 211 5.09 -23.12 1.89
CA LYS A 211 5.84 -24.29 2.33
C LYS A 211 5.11 -25.56 1.86
N PRO A 212 5.41 -26.09 0.66
CA PRO A 212 4.61 -27.16 0.05
C PRO A 212 4.84 -28.55 0.64
N LEU A 213 5.93 -28.76 1.37
CA LEU A 213 6.48 -30.10 1.67
C LEU A 213 6.12 -30.69 3.04
N ILE A 214 5.47 -29.92 3.94
CA ILE A 214 5.33 -30.36 5.35
C ILE A 214 3.86 -30.48 5.80
N TYR A 215 2.91 -29.86 5.09
CA TYR A 215 1.51 -29.81 5.54
C TYR A 215 0.57 -30.58 4.61
N SER A 216 -0.23 -31.46 5.18
CA SER A 216 -1.38 -32.07 4.52
C SER A 216 -2.40 -30.99 4.12
N ASN A 217 -3.28 -31.29 3.17
CA ASN A 217 -4.32 -30.35 2.75
C ASN A 217 -5.24 -29.92 3.91
N ARG A 218 -5.40 -30.77 4.94
CA ARG A 218 -6.15 -30.45 6.17
C ARG A 218 -5.46 -29.39 7.02
N ASP A 219 -4.11 -29.42 7.11
CA ASP A 219 -3.34 -28.46 7.87
C ASP A 219 -3.26 -27.08 7.21
N LYS A 220 -3.54 -26.97 5.92
CA LYS A 220 -3.61 -25.72 5.19
C LYS A 220 -4.92 -24.96 5.38
N ALA A 221 -5.99 -25.63 5.75
CA ALA A 221 -7.32 -25.04 5.92
C ALA A 221 -7.33 -23.86 6.93
N PRO A 222 -6.75 -23.94 8.14
CA PRO A 222 -6.73 -22.82 9.09
C PRO A 222 -5.90 -21.63 8.57
N ILE A 223 -4.83 -21.89 7.84
CA ILE A 223 -3.99 -20.82 7.26
C ILE A 223 -4.76 -20.08 6.17
N VAL A 224 -5.51 -20.81 5.34
CA VAL A 224 -6.37 -20.22 4.30
C VAL A 224 -7.48 -19.39 4.94
N LEU A 225 -8.11 -19.89 5.98
CA LEU A 225 -9.14 -19.15 6.72
C LEU A 225 -8.58 -17.86 7.34
N LEU A 226 -7.40 -17.93 7.96
CA LEU A 226 -6.72 -16.75 8.51
C LEU A 226 -6.39 -15.73 7.41
N LEU A 227 -5.90 -16.19 6.25
CA LEU A 227 -5.62 -15.34 5.10
C LEU A 227 -6.88 -14.62 4.65
N MET A 228 -8.02 -15.30 4.64
CA MET A 228 -9.30 -14.71 4.25
C MET A 228 -9.74 -13.63 5.21
N VAL A 229 -9.68 -13.88 6.51
CA VAL A 229 -10.00 -12.86 7.54
C VAL A 229 -9.13 -11.62 7.35
N LEU A 230 -7.85 -11.79 7.05
CA LEU A 230 -6.94 -10.67 6.82
C LEU A 230 -7.26 -9.89 5.55
N LEU A 231 -7.65 -10.56 4.46
CA LEU A 231 -8.08 -9.92 3.22
C LEU A 231 -9.38 -9.14 3.42
N LEU A 232 -10.36 -9.73 4.10
CA LEU A 232 -11.62 -9.05 4.44
C LEU A 232 -11.38 -7.87 5.41
N ASN A 233 -10.35 -7.95 6.26
CA ASN A 233 -9.94 -6.83 7.09
C ASN A 233 -9.40 -5.67 6.24
N ILE A 234 -8.58 -5.92 5.21
CA ILE A 234 -8.12 -4.86 4.27
C ILE A 234 -9.31 -4.23 3.54
N ALA A 235 -10.29 -5.03 3.14
CA ALA A 235 -11.53 -4.54 2.52
C ALA A 235 -12.37 -3.68 3.47
N ALA A 236 -12.12 -3.76 4.78
CA ALA A 236 -12.86 -3.09 5.83
C ALA A 236 -14.30 -3.60 5.97
N LEU A 237 -14.45 -4.90 6.14
CA LEU A 237 -15.75 -5.50 6.42
C LEU A 237 -16.08 -5.29 7.92
N PRO A 238 -17.28 -4.82 8.28
CA PRO A 238 -17.71 -4.81 9.69
C PRO A 238 -17.78 -6.27 10.21
N PRO A 239 -17.29 -6.60 11.38
CA PRO A 239 -16.80 -5.82 12.52
C PRO A 239 -15.27 -5.68 12.62
N LEU A 240 -14.52 -5.78 11.56
CA LEU A 240 -13.05 -5.84 11.57
C LEU A 240 -12.39 -4.47 11.88
N PRO A 241 -11.19 -4.43 12.49
CA PRO A 241 -10.54 -3.19 12.95
C PRO A 241 -10.32 -2.15 11.86
N MET A 242 -10.04 -2.58 10.63
CA MET A 242 -9.82 -1.67 9.51
C MET A 242 -11.08 -0.92 9.08
N PHE A 243 -12.27 -1.49 9.34
CA PHE A 243 -13.54 -0.79 9.16
C PHE A 243 -13.63 0.44 10.07
N LEU A 244 -13.33 0.26 11.37
CA LEU A 244 -13.32 1.37 12.33
C LEU A 244 -12.32 2.45 11.92
N ALA A 245 -11.14 2.07 11.47
CA ALA A 245 -10.13 3.01 11.02
C ALA A 245 -10.60 3.84 9.80
N LYS A 246 -11.19 3.21 8.78
CA LYS A 246 -11.77 3.92 7.62
C LYS A 246 -12.95 4.80 8.03
N PHE A 247 -13.82 4.29 8.89
CA PHE A 247 -14.96 5.05 9.39
C PHE A 247 -14.52 6.32 10.12
N ILE A 248 -13.53 6.22 11.01
CA ILE A 248 -12.97 7.38 11.71
C ILE A 248 -12.40 8.40 10.73
N VAL A 249 -11.72 7.98 9.68
CA VAL A 249 -11.17 8.88 8.65
C VAL A 249 -12.28 9.62 7.93
N ILE A 250 -13.33 8.92 7.49
CA ILE A 250 -14.50 9.51 6.80
C ILE A 250 -15.24 10.46 7.73
N TYR A 251 -15.55 10.04 8.95
CA TYR A 251 -16.28 10.83 9.94
C TYR A 251 -15.58 12.16 10.24
N ASN A 252 -14.26 12.12 10.45
CA ASN A 252 -13.48 13.32 10.73
C ASN A 252 -13.38 14.25 9.52
N TYR A 253 -13.32 13.68 8.33
CA TYR A 253 -13.31 14.49 7.12
C TYR A 253 -14.66 15.20 6.94
N LEU A 254 -15.80 14.55 7.27
CA LEU A 254 -17.14 15.13 7.25
C LEU A 254 -17.30 16.29 8.22
N ILE A 255 -16.72 16.20 9.43
CA ILE A 255 -16.74 17.29 10.42
C ILE A 255 -16.00 18.53 9.90
N VAL A 256 -14.85 18.33 9.27
CA VAL A 256 -14.00 19.43 8.76
C VAL A 256 -14.57 20.04 7.49
N SER A 257 -15.36 19.28 6.74
CA SER A 257 -15.99 19.72 5.49
C SER A 257 -17.26 18.93 5.23
N PRO A 258 -18.39 19.61 5.09
CA PRO A 258 -19.61 18.97 4.61
C PRO A 258 -19.34 18.47 3.19
N LEU A 259 -19.24 17.15 3.06
CA LEU A 259 -19.11 16.50 1.77
C LEU A 259 -20.47 16.42 1.08
N SER A 260 -20.43 16.51 -0.22
CA SER A 260 -21.59 16.15 -1.02
C SER A 260 -21.93 14.67 -0.79
N LEU A 261 -23.21 14.36 -0.73
CA LEU A 261 -23.72 12.99 -0.57
C LEU A 261 -23.13 12.05 -1.66
N SER A 262 -22.85 12.57 -2.85
CA SER A 262 -22.20 11.87 -3.95
C SER A 262 -20.82 11.31 -3.59
N PHE A 263 -20.03 12.03 -2.81
CA PHE A 263 -18.72 11.56 -2.37
C PHE A 263 -18.83 10.36 -1.43
N LEU A 264 -19.76 10.38 -0.48
CA LEU A 264 -20.00 9.25 0.41
C LEU A 264 -20.46 8.01 -0.35
N ILE A 265 -21.35 8.18 -1.32
CA ILE A 265 -21.80 7.09 -2.19
C ILE A 265 -20.61 6.44 -2.90
N VAL A 266 -19.73 7.22 -3.49
CA VAL A 266 -18.52 6.71 -4.17
C VAL A 266 -17.63 5.93 -3.20
N LEU A 267 -17.38 6.44 -1.99
CA LEU A 267 -16.57 5.76 -0.98
C LEU A 267 -17.18 4.40 -0.59
N VAL A 268 -18.48 4.35 -0.38
CA VAL A 268 -19.20 3.11 -0.04
C VAL A 268 -19.14 2.11 -1.19
N LEU A 269 -19.46 2.54 -2.42
CA LEU A 269 -19.43 1.66 -3.60
C LEU A 269 -18.03 1.05 -3.83
N CYS A 270 -16.97 1.84 -3.69
CA CYS A 270 -15.60 1.34 -3.83
C CYS A 270 -15.24 0.33 -2.72
N ASN A 271 -15.72 0.53 -1.49
CA ASN A 271 -15.52 -0.46 -0.43
C ASN A 271 -16.28 -1.76 -0.71
N VAL A 272 -17.51 -1.68 -1.20
CA VAL A 272 -18.30 -2.87 -1.63
C VAL A 272 -17.57 -3.61 -2.75
N ALA A 273 -17.02 -2.91 -3.73
CA ALA A 273 -16.22 -3.53 -4.80
C ALA A 273 -14.98 -4.26 -4.25
N MET A 274 -14.29 -3.69 -3.27
CA MET A 274 -13.17 -4.36 -2.58
C MET A 274 -13.61 -5.64 -1.87
N ILE A 275 -14.72 -5.61 -1.15
CA ILE A 275 -15.26 -6.78 -0.45
C ILE A 275 -15.61 -7.86 -1.46
N ALA A 276 -16.33 -7.52 -2.53
CA ALA A 276 -16.74 -8.45 -3.57
C ALA A 276 -15.55 -9.15 -4.23
N SER A 277 -14.49 -8.43 -4.57
CA SER A 277 -13.27 -9.00 -5.18
C SER A 277 -12.56 -9.99 -4.26
N TYR A 278 -12.48 -9.71 -2.96
CA TYR A 278 -11.88 -10.63 -1.99
C TYR A 278 -12.77 -11.87 -1.75
N CYS A 279 -14.09 -11.72 -1.75
CA CYS A 279 -15.02 -12.84 -1.68
C CYS A 279 -14.89 -13.76 -2.92
N GLN A 280 -14.77 -13.19 -4.12
CA GLN A 280 -14.54 -13.97 -5.35
C GLN A 280 -13.24 -14.79 -5.28
N LEU A 281 -12.16 -14.19 -4.80
CA LEU A 281 -10.91 -14.90 -4.55
C LEU A 281 -11.08 -16.06 -3.57
N PHE A 282 -11.82 -15.82 -2.49
CA PHE A 282 -12.09 -16.87 -1.51
C PHE A 282 -12.78 -18.07 -2.13
N ILE A 283 -13.86 -17.84 -2.82
CA ILE A 283 -14.59 -18.90 -3.51
C ILE A 283 -13.65 -19.70 -4.41
N LYS A 284 -12.80 -19.01 -5.19
CA LYS A 284 -11.82 -19.66 -6.06
C LYS A 284 -10.83 -20.55 -5.29
N TYR A 285 -10.28 -20.07 -4.18
CA TYR A 285 -9.33 -20.85 -3.39
C TYR A 285 -9.99 -22.04 -2.68
N VAL A 286 -11.19 -21.84 -2.13
CA VAL A 286 -11.96 -22.91 -1.49
C VAL A 286 -12.30 -23.99 -2.48
N THR A 287 -12.80 -23.65 -3.67
CA THR A 287 -13.13 -24.63 -4.71
C THR A 287 -11.90 -25.42 -5.19
N GLN A 288 -10.74 -24.77 -5.30
CA GLN A 288 -9.49 -25.46 -5.66
C GLN A 288 -9.01 -26.45 -4.58
N ILE A 289 -9.20 -26.14 -3.30
CA ILE A 289 -8.84 -27.05 -2.20
C ILE A 289 -9.76 -28.28 -2.22
N TYR A 290 -11.06 -28.09 -2.40
CA TYR A 290 -12.02 -29.18 -2.43
C TYR A 290 -11.90 -30.04 -3.69
N SER A 291 -11.65 -29.48 -4.86
CA SER A 291 -11.44 -30.23 -6.10
C SER A 291 -10.20 -31.13 -6.04
N ASN A 292 -9.10 -30.65 -5.45
CA ASN A 292 -7.89 -31.44 -5.25
C ASN A 292 -8.05 -32.57 -4.19
N SER A 293 -8.96 -32.40 -3.23
CA SER A 293 -9.25 -33.46 -2.24
C SER A 293 -10.17 -34.58 -2.78
N SER A 294 -11.04 -34.26 -3.72
CA SER A 294 -11.92 -35.27 -4.34
C SER A 294 -11.20 -36.15 -5.33
N PHE A 295 -10.09 -35.73 -5.93
CA PHE A 295 -9.27 -36.58 -6.82
C PHE A 295 -8.46 -37.67 -6.08
N HIS A 296 -8.18 -37.50 -4.79
CA HIS A 296 -7.47 -38.50 -3.98
C HIS A 296 -8.38 -39.55 -3.33
N LEU A 297 -9.70 -39.42 -3.46
CA LEU A 297 -10.67 -40.42 -2.97
C LEU A 297 -11.15 -41.38 -4.07
N LEU A 298 -10.65 -41.27 -5.28
CA LEU A 298 -10.98 -42.09 -6.43
C LEU A 298 -9.84 -43.04 -6.91
N TYR A 299 -8.74 -43.18 -6.11
CA TYR A 299 -7.71 -44.18 -6.34
C TYR A 299 -7.45 -44.99 -5.08
#